data_8f99f89f4496eae1340e737933ecabf7
#
_entry.id   8f99f89f4496eae1340e737933ecabf7
#
_cell.length_a   1.000
_cell.length_b   1.000
_cell.length_c   1.000
_cell.angle_alpha   90.00
_cell.angle_beta   90.00
_cell.angle_gamma   90.00
#
_symmetry.space_group_name_H-M   'P 1'
#
loop_
_entity.id
_entity.type
_entity.pdbx_description
1 polymer ?
#
loop_
_entity_poly.entity_id
_entity_poly.type
_entity_poly.pdbx_seq_one_letter_code
_entity_poly.pdbx_strand_id
1 'polypeptide(L)'
;MDGVFPGISTGTRWYDWYNQTAVSASAYTNTTIEAPLGHIPVYIRGGSVLPQQEPLLTTAACRNSSWSLIAALDIEGSATGTLYVDDGESLMQEKTLLVDFTVAGRALYASGRGLYADTNTLANVTVLGVGSVPGNVTLNGAAVPGSAVTYDGTGQVLKVVGLQNMTQAGAWAQDWVLRW
;
A
#
# COMPACT_ATOMS: atom_id res chain seq x y z
N MET A 1 8.19 -17.30 19.06
CA MET A 1 7.58 -18.50 18.45
C MET A 1 8.30 -18.81 17.15
N ASP A 2 8.20 -20.04 16.63
CA ASP A 2 8.80 -20.39 15.36
C ASP A 2 7.73 -20.53 14.29
N GLY A 3 8.06 -20.08 13.09
CA GLY A 3 7.17 -20.11 11.94
C GLY A 3 7.92 -20.28 10.63
N VAL A 4 7.20 -20.68 9.59
CA VAL A 4 7.72 -20.80 8.23
C VAL A 4 7.02 -19.77 7.36
N PHE A 5 7.80 -19.00 6.58
CA PHE A 5 7.24 -18.08 5.59
C PHE A 5 6.98 -18.82 4.27
N PRO A 6 5.72 -19.02 3.87
CA PRO A 6 5.40 -19.80 2.68
C PRO A 6 5.96 -19.17 1.40
N GLY A 7 6.46 -20.01 0.49
CA GLY A 7 6.90 -19.58 -0.83
C GLY A 7 8.29 -18.92 -0.90
N ILE A 8 9.03 -18.79 0.20
CA ILE A 8 10.40 -18.22 0.16
C ILE A 8 11.31 -19.02 -0.78
N SER A 9 11.17 -20.35 -0.80
CA SER A 9 11.91 -21.22 -1.72
C SER A 9 11.64 -20.95 -3.20
N THR A 10 10.52 -20.35 -3.52
CA THR A 10 10.11 -19.96 -4.89
C THR A 10 10.21 -18.45 -5.13
N GLY A 11 10.90 -17.73 -4.25
CA GLY A 11 11.15 -16.30 -4.39
C GLY A 11 10.06 -15.38 -3.80
N THR A 12 9.07 -15.92 -3.07
CA THR A 12 8.11 -15.05 -2.39
C THR A 12 8.81 -14.18 -1.37
N ARG A 13 8.62 -12.87 -1.44
CA ARG A 13 9.07 -11.91 -0.43
C ARG A 13 8.01 -11.73 0.64
N TRP A 14 8.46 -11.46 1.86
CA TRP A 14 7.63 -11.07 2.98
C TRP A 14 8.20 -9.82 3.61
N TYR A 15 7.35 -8.93 4.09
CA TYR A 15 7.71 -7.68 4.74
C TYR A 15 7.08 -7.63 6.12
N ASP A 16 7.83 -7.22 7.11
CA ASP A 16 7.29 -6.95 8.43
C ASP A 16 6.41 -5.69 8.37
N TRP A 17 5.22 -5.78 8.96
CA TRP A 17 4.26 -4.69 8.96
C TRP A 17 4.76 -3.44 9.69
N TYR A 18 5.46 -3.63 10.82
CA TYR A 18 5.82 -2.55 11.72
C TYR A 18 7.08 -1.81 11.26
N ASN A 19 8.14 -2.54 10.95
CA ASN A 19 9.40 -1.94 10.50
C ASN A 19 9.47 -1.75 8.98
N GLN A 20 8.53 -2.33 8.23
CA GLN A 20 8.39 -2.19 6.78
C GLN A 20 9.60 -2.72 5.97
N THR A 21 10.41 -3.57 6.56
CA THR A 21 11.57 -4.17 5.90
C THR A 21 11.30 -5.60 5.45
N ALA A 22 12.07 -6.05 4.45
CA ALA A 22 11.96 -7.43 3.99
C ALA A 22 12.41 -8.41 5.08
N VAL A 23 11.64 -9.49 5.25
CA VAL A 23 11.95 -10.56 6.19
C VAL A 23 13.12 -11.37 5.64
N SER A 24 14.16 -11.54 6.45
CA SER A 24 15.26 -12.45 6.15
C SER A 24 14.93 -13.82 6.74
N ALA A 25 14.44 -14.73 5.92
CA ALA A 25 14.11 -16.08 6.30
C ALA A 25 14.67 -17.10 5.29
N SER A 26 15.06 -18.27 5.78
CA SER A 26 15.55 -19.35 4.93
C SER A 26 14.41 -20.24 4.45
N ALA A 27 14.57 -20.81 3.26
CA ALA A 27 13.63 -21.77 2.72
C ALA A 27 13.58 -23.04 3.59
N TYR A 28 12.37 -23.55 3.82
CA TYR A 28 12.12 -24.82 4.53
C TYR A 28 12.59 -24.88 5.99
N THR A 29 12.99 -23.77 6.59
CA THR A 29 13.40 -23.73 7.99
C THR A 29 12.49 -22.83 8.82
N ASN A 30 12.36 -23.19 10.10
CA ASN A 30 11.68 -22.31 11.04
C ASN A 30 12.49 -21.03 11.22
N THR A 31 11.78 -19.92 11.21
CA THR A 31 12.31 -18.60 11.56
C THR A 31 11.75 -18.22 12.91
N THR A 32 12.61 -17.82 13.83
CA THR A 32 12.15 -17.32 15.14
C THR A 32 11.49 -15.97 14.96
N ILE A 33 10.24 -15.89 15.41
CA ILE A 33 9.41 -14.70 15.33
C ILE A 33 9.20 -14.18 16.76
N GLU A 34 9.58 -12.93 17.00
CA GLU A 34 9.33 -12.25 18.26
C GLU A 34 7.83 -12.00 18.44
N ALA A 35 7.23 -12.62 19.46
CA ALA A 35 5.79 -12.52 19.75
C ALA A 35 5.54 -12.43 21.25
N PRO A 36 6.01 -11.36 21.94
CA PRO A 36 5.67 -11.13 23.34
C PRO A 36 4.16 -10.90 23.52
N LEU A 37 3.65 -11.06 24.74
CA LEU A 37 2.22 -11.03 25.03
C LEU A 37 1.46 -9.81 24.48
N GLY A 38 2.11 -8.66 24.38
CA GLY A 38 1.51 -7.42 23.86
C GLY A 38 1.72 -7.18 22.37
N HIS A 39 2.26 -8.14 21.61
CA HIS A 39 2.62 -7.95 20.20
C HIS A 39 2.12 -9.10 19.32
N ILE A 40 1.34 -8.76 18.31
CA ILE A 40 0.91 -9.70 17.26
C ILE A 40 1.81 -9.51 16.05
N PRO A 41 2.64 -10.48 15.68
CA PRO A 41 3.47 -10.40 14.46
C PRO A 41 2.59 -10.36 13.21
N VAL A 42 2.76 -9.33 12.39
CA VAL A 42 2.00 -9.15 11.16
C VAL A 42 2.99 -8.97 10.00
N TYR A 43 2.73 -9.67 8.90
CA TYR A 43 3.57 -9.65 7.72
C TYR A 43 2.77 -9.42 6.45
N ILE A 44 3.34 -8.68 5.51
CA ILE A 44 2.77 -8.44 4.19
C ILE A 44 3.48 -9.33 3.18
N ARG A 45 2.71 -10.07 2.39
CA ARG A 45 3.26 -10.82 1.27
C ARG A 45 3.61 -9.87 0.12
N GLY A 46 4.80 -10.03 -0.45
CA GLY A 46 5.19 -9.34 -1.67
C GLY A 46 4.27 -9.68 -2.86
N GLY A 47 4.06 -8.74 -3.74
CA GLY A 47 3.08 -8.79 -4.81
C GLY A 47 1.70 -8.22 -4.43
N SER A 48 1.59 -7.53 -3.28
CA SER A 48 0.32 -7.02 -2.76
C SER A 48 0.29 -5.50 -2.63
N VAL A 49 -0.84 -4.87 -2.99
CA VAL A 49 -1.15 -3.47 -2.68
C VAL A 49 -2.29 -3.43 -1.69
N LEU A 50 -2.09 -2.78 -0.55
CA LEU A 50 -3.03 -2.70 0.57
C LEU A 50 -3.50 -1.26 0.74
N PRO A 51 -4.79 -0.96 0.48
CA PRO A 51 -5.39 0.31 0.84
C PRO A 51 -5.67 0.37 2.35
N GLN A 52 -5.49 1.53 2.93
CA GLN A 52 -5.64 1.78 4.35
C GLN A 52 -6.34 3.12 4.59
N GLN A 53 -7.01 3.22 5.73
CA GLN A 53 -7.51 4.48 6.30
C GLN A 53 -6.96 4.66 7.71
N GLU A 54 -6.98 5.88 8.24
CA GLU A 54 -6.47 6.16 9.58
C GLU A 54 -7.27 5.39 10.65
N PRO A 55 -6.59 4.74 11.60
CA PRO A 55 -7.25 4.05 12.70
C PRO A 55 -7.85 5.08 13.69
N LEU A 56 -9.15 5.26 13.64
CA LEU A 56 -9.89 6.17 14.51
C LEU A 56 -10.84 5.39 15.44
N LEU A 57 -11.45 6.09 16.41
CA LEU A 57 -12.24 5.44 17.48
C LEU A 57 -13.54 4.77 17.00
N THR A 58 -14.05 5.15 15.83
CA THR A 58 -15.27 4.56 15.26
C THR A 58 -15.08 4.23 13.78
N THR A 59 -15.81 3.25 13.27
CA THR A 59 -15.81 2.89 11.86
C THR A 59 -16.28 4.05 10.97
N ALA A 60 -17.27 4.82 11.41
CA ALA A 60 -17.73 6.01 10.70
C ALA A 60 -16.62 7.08 10.58
N ALA A 61 -15.83 7.30 11.63
CA ALA A 61 -14.71 8.22 11.59
C ALA A 61 -13.59 7.70 10.66
N CYS A 62 -13.24 6.40 10.74
CA CYS A 62 -12.27 5.78 9.83
C CYS A 62 -12.65 5.96 8.37
N ARG A 63 -13.93 5.70 8.02
CA ARG A 63 -14.45 5.82 6.65
C ARG A 63 -14.37 7.24 6.08
N ASN A 64 -14.31 8.26 6.93
CA ASN A 64 -14.17 9.67 6.53
C ASN A 64 -12.73 10.17 6.59
N SER A 65 -11.75 9.29 6.78
CA SER A 65 -10.33 9.66 6.77
C SER A 65 -9.71 9.49 5.38
N SER A 66 -8.56 10.14 5.17
CA SER A 66 -7.81 10.00 3.91
C SER A 66 -7.28 8.58 3.71
N TRP A 67 -7.19 8.17 2.46
CA TRP A 67 -6.59 6.91 2.05
C TRP A 67 -5.07 6.95 2.10
N SER A 68 -4.49 5.82 2.40
CA SER A 68 -3.05 5.55 2.23
C SER A 68 -2.89 4.17 1.58
N LEU A 69 -1.78 3.97 0.87
CA LEU A 69 -1.45 2.69 0.23
C LEU A 69 -0.11 2.16 0.74
N ILE A 70 -0.03 0.84 0.94
CA ILE A 70 1.22 0.11 1.03
C ILE A 70 1.32 -0.82 -0.17
N ALA A 71 2.32 -0.62 -1.03
CA ALA A 71 2.65 -1.50 -2.13
C ALA A 71 3.89 -2.33 -1.76
N ALA A 72 3.70 -3.60 -1.44
CA ALA A 72 4.77 -4.55 -1.14
C ALA A 72 5.17 -5.26 -2.43
N LEU A 73 6.35 -4.96 -2.96
CA LEU A 73 6.81 -5.50 -4.23
C LEU A 73 7.26 -6.96 -4.09
N ASP A 74 6.94 -7.79 -5.10
CA ASP A 74 7.54 -9.10 -5.27
C ASP A 74 8.99 -9.01 -5.77
N ILE A 75 9.61 -10.15 -6.08
CA ILE A 75 10.98 -10.19 -6.59
C ILE A 75 11.14 -9.56 -7.97
N GLU A 76 10.06 -9.44 -8.73
CA GLU A 76 10.00 -8.87 -10.07
C GLU A 76 9.70 -7.36 -10.04
N GLY A 77 9.47 -6.80 -8.84
CA GLY A 77 9.13 -5.40 -8.64
C GLY A 77 7.67 -5.08 -8.98
N SER A 78 6.79 -6.07 -8.91
CA SER A 78 5.37 -5.97 -9.22
C SER A 78 4.52 -6.13 -7.97
N ALA A 79 3.30 -5.59 -8.00
CA ALA A 79 2.27 -5.81 -6.98
C ALA A 79 0.88 -5.51 -7.57
N THR A 80 -0.15 -6.17 -7.02
CA THR A 80 -1.54 -5.92 -7.39
C THR A 80 -2.42 -5.83 -6.14
N GLY A 81 -3.57 -5.21 -6.26
CA GLY A 81 -4.55 -5.12 -5.19
C GLY A 81 -5.87 -4.61 -5.70
N THR A 82 -6.90 -4.75 -4.89
CA THR A 82 -8.23 -4.22 -5.17
C THR A 82 -8.84 -3.59 -3.93
N LEU A 83 -9.68 -2.58 -4.12
CA LEU A 83 -10.46 -1.95 -3.08
C LEU A 83 -11.91 -1.90 -3.53
N TYR A 84 -12.82 -2.37 -2.68
CA TYR A 84 -14.25 -2.20 -2.84
C TYR A 84 -14.74 -1.14 -1.85
N VAL A 85 -15.51 -0.19 -2.33
CA VAL A 85 -16.11 0.89 -1.52
C VAL A 85 -17.59 1.03 -1.85
N ASP A 86 -18.40 1.18 -0.81
CA ASP A 86 -19.82 1.47 -0.86
C ASP A 86 -20.21 2.43 0.28
N ASP A 87 -21.50 2.64 0.55
CA ASP A 87 -21.95 3.48 1.67
C ASP A 87 -21.75 2.83 3.05
N GLY A 88 -21.54 1.51 3.12
CA GLY A 88 -21.29 0.75 4.35
C GLY A 88 -22.49 0.55 5.26
N GLU A 89 -23.70 0.92 4.83
CA GLU A 89 -24.92 0.92 5.63
C GLU A 89 -26.07 0.19 4.94
N SER A 90 -26.23 0.35 3.63
CA SER A 90 -27.36 -0.22 2.87
C SER A 90 -27.24 -1.73 2.71
N LEU A 91 -28.35 -2.45 2.95
CA LEU A 91 -28.41 -3.90 2.69
C LEU A 91 -28.34 -4.22 1.19
N MET A 92 -28.89 -3.34 0.35
CA MET A 92 -28.84 -3.44 -1.11
C MET A 92 -28.04 -2.27 -1.63
N GLN A 93 -26.84 -2.57 -2.19
CA GLN A 93 -25.93 -1.53 -2.67
C GLN A 93 -26.35 -1.03 -4.05
N GLU A 94 -26.85 0.20 -4.14
CA GLU A 94 -27.19 0.86 -5.42
C GLU A 94 -25.98 1.41 -6.14
N LYS A 95 -24.98 1.86 -5.37
CA LYS A 95 -23.75 2.45 -5.90
C LYS A 95 -22.55 1.82 -5.21
N THR A 96 -21.63 1.34 -6.01
CA THR A 96 -20.38 0.75 -5.56
C THR A 96 -19.22 1.34 -6.35
N LEU A 97 -18.03 1.28 -5.80
CA LEU A 97 -16.77 1.61 -6.46
C LEU A 97 -15.79 0.46 -6.26
N LEU A 98 -15.22 -0.03 -7.33
CA LEU A 98 -14.11 -0.97 -7.31
C LEU A 98 -12.87 -0.28 -7.86
N VAL A 99 -11.79 -0.30 -7.10
CA VAL A 99 -10.50 0.26 -7.53
C VAL A 99 -9.49 -0.85 -7.67
N ASP A 100 -8.88 -0.95 -8.84
CA ASP A 100 -7.79 -1.88 -9.10
C ASP A 100 -6.45 -1.16 -9.00
N PHE A 101 -5.50 -1.79 -8.33
CA PHE A 101 -4.12 -1.33 -8.18
C PHE A 101 -3.17 -2.26 -8.93
N THR A 102 -2.21 -1.68 -9.64
CA THR A 102 -1.14 -2.44 -10.31
C THR A 102 0.17 -1.69 -10.19
N VAL A 103 1.20 -2.38 -9.73
CA VAL A 103 2.58 -1.88 -9.78
C VAL A 103 3.33 -2.62 -10.86
N ALA A 104 3.90 -1.89 -11.80
CA ALA A 104 4.80 -2.40 -12.83
C ALA A 104 5.73 -1.28 -13.32
N GLY A 105 6.98 -1.61 -13.66
CA GLY A 105 7.92 -0.67 -14.27
C GLY A 105 8.18 0.60 -13.44
N ARG A 106 8.23 0.48 -12.11
CA ARG A 106 8.40 1.60 -11.17
C ARG A 106 7.24 2.61 -11.22
N ALA A 107 6.05 2.11 -11.45
CA ALA A 107 4.83 2.91 -11.46
C ALA A 107 3.72 2.16 -10.76
N LEU A 108 2.98 2.85 -9.89
CA LEU A 108 1.74 2.39 -9.28
C LEU A 108 0.57 3.05 -10.00
N TYR A 109 -0.27 2.24 -10.58
CA TYR A 109 -1.51 2.63 -11.24
C TYR A 109 -2.70 2.36 -10.32
N ALA A 110 -3.64 3.28 -10.26
CA ALA A 110 -4.95 3.08 -9.67
C ALA A 110 -6.02 3.42 -10.69
N SER A 111 -6.97 2.51 -10.88
CA SER A 111 -8.09 2.68 -11.82
C SER A 111 -9.40 2.32 -11.14
N GLY A 112 -10.32 3.29 -11.09
CA GLY A 112 -11.62 3.17 -10.44
C GLY A 112 -12.75 2.91 -11.43
N ARG A 113 -13.67 2.01 -11.07
CA ARG A 113 -14.90 1.77 -11.83
C ARG A 113 -16.09 1.62 -10.90
N GLY A 114 -17.17 2.30 -11.20
CA GLY A 114 -18.40 2.29 -10.42
C GLY A 114 -19.05 3.66 -10.29
N LEU A 115 -20.12 3.73 -9.51
CA LEU A 115 -20.93 4.94 -9.37
C LEU A 115 -20.89 5.53 -7.94
N TYR A 116 -20.24 4.88 -6.99
CA TYR A 116 -20.05 5.43 -5.65
C TYR A 116 -18.97 6.49 -5.68
N ALA A 117 -19.28 7.67 -5.18
CA ALA A 117 -18.35 8.79 -5.11
C ALA A 117 -17.69 8.83 -3.73
N ASP A 118 -16.46 8.33 -3.64
CA ASP A 118 -15.62 8.51 -2.45
C ASP A 118 -14.84 9.82 -2.58
N THR A 119 -15.08 10.75 -1.67
CA THR A 119 -14.45 12.07 -1.64
C THR A 119 -13.19 12.14 -0.77
N ASN A 120 -12.82 11.05 -0.11
CA ASN A 120 -11.61 11.00 0.70
C ASN A 120 -10.36 11.11 -0.17
N THR A 121 -9.44 11.97 0.23
CA THR A 121 -8.19 12.20 -0.51
C THR A 121 -7.18 11.09 -0.29
N LEU A 122 -6.20 10.95 -1.19
CA LEU A 122 -5.01 10.12 -0.97
C LEU A 122 -3.99 10.92 -0.15
N ALA A 123 -3.59 10.40 1.01
CA ALA A 123 -2.59 11.03 1.86
C ALA A 123 -1.18 10.54 1.56
N ASN A 124 -0.98 9.23 1.58
CA ASN A 124 0.36 8.66 1.55
C ASN A 124 0.42 7.40 0.66
N VAL A 125 1.59 7.18 0.07
CA VAL A 125 1.93 5.92 -0.59
C VAL A 125 3.28 5.45 -0.06
N THR A 126 3.33 4.23 0.46
CA THR A 126 4.56 3.55 0.86
C THR A 126 4.82 2.40 -0.10
N VAL A 127 6.03 2.33 -0.67
CA VAL A 127 6.44 1.22 -1.54
C VAL A 127 7.58 0.48 -0.87
N LEU A 128 7.39 -0.82 -0.62
CA LEU A 128 8.37 -1.71 0.01
C LEU A 128 9.09 -2.52 -1.06
N GLY A 129 10.40 -2.68 -0.93
CA GLY A 129 11.23 -3.44 -1.86
C GLY A 129 11.74 -2.63 -3.05
N VAL A 130 11.84 -1.30 -2.92
CA VAL A 130 12.41 -0.42 -3.95
C VAL A 130 13.92 -0.56 -3.97
N GLY A 131 14.46 -1.33 -4.91
CA GLY A 131 15.87 -1.74 -4.94
C GLY A 131 16.88 -0.66 -5.37
N SER A 132 16.44 0.53 -5.78
CA SER A 132 17.31 1.63 -6.19
C SER A 132 16.70 2.98 -5.87
N VAL A 133 17.56 3.97 -5.66
CA VAL A 133 17.14 5.34 -5.37
C VAL A 133 16.11 5.82 -6.39
N PRO A 134 14.96 6.35 -5.95
CA PRO A 134 13.98 6.94 -6.85
C PRO A 134 14.55 8.14 -7.60
N GLY A 135 14.09 8.31 -8.83
CA GLY A 135 14.33 9.54 -9.60
C GLY A 135 13.34 10.65 -9.19
N ASN A 136 12.86 11.40 -10.16
CA ASN A 136 11.79 12.35 -9.92
C ASN A 136 10.47 11.60 -9.67
N VAL A 137 9.88 11.80 -8.50
CA VAL A 137 8.57 11.23 -8.18
C VAL A 137 7.49 12.13 -8.75
N THR A 138 6.54 11.53 -9.48
CA THR A 138 5.43 12.26 -10.11
C THR A 138 4.09 11.58 -9.87
N LEU A 139 3.04 12.36 -9.69
CA LEU A 139 1.64 11.89 -9.69
C LEU A 139 0.94 12.48 -10.92
N ASN A 140 0.46 11.65 -11.84
CA ASN A 140 -0.12 12.06 -13.12
C ASN A 140 0.77 13.02 -13.92
N GLY A 141 2.09 12.83 -13.85
CA GLY A 141 3.07 13.69 -14.50
C GLY A 141 3.42 14.99 -13.76
N ALA A 142 2.63 15.38 -12.74
CA ALA A 142 2.96 16.51 -11.88
C ALA A 142 4.02 16.08 -10.85
N ALA A 143 5.07 16.89 -10.67
CA ALA A 143 6.15 16.57 -9.74
C ALA A 143 5.64 16.61 -8.29
N VAL A 144 5.97 15.58 -7.51
CA VAL A 144 5.80 15.58 -6.07
C VAL A 144 6.96 16.36 -5.44
N PRO A 145 6.70 17.29 -4.50
CA PRO A 145 7.78 18.04 -3.85
C PRO A 145 8.79 17.10 -3.18
N GLY A 146 10.08 17.38 -3.33
CA GLY A 146 11.15 16.54 -2.75
C GLY A 146 11.05 16.38 -1.23
N SER A 147 10.52 17.38 -0.52
CA SER A 147 10.25 17.30 0.92
C SER A 147 9.15 16.29 1.30
N ALA A 148 8.31 15.90 0.35
CA ALA A 148 7.26 14.90 0.52
C ALA A 148 7.73 13.47 0.16
N VAL A 149 8.97 13.31 -0.28
CA VAL A 149 9.54 12.03 -0.71
C VAL A 149 10.69 11.66 0.20
N THR A 150 10.64 10.47 0.78
CA THR A 150 11.75 9.89 1.54
C THR A 150 12.06 8.49 1.01
N TYR A 151 13.34 8.15 0.97
CA TYR A 151 13.81 6.83 0.58
C TYR A 151 14.83 6.29 1.58
N ASP A 152 14.53 5.15 2.15
CA ASP A 152 15.47 4.37 2.95
C ASP A 152 16.10 3.29 2.07
N GLY A 153 17.36 3.47 1.69
CA GLY A 153 18.10 2.51 0.87
C GLY A 153 18.43 1.21 1.59
N THR A 154 18.52 1.21 2.92
CA THR A 154 18.77 0.00 3.72
C THR A 154 17.52 -0.87 3.81
N GLY A 155 16.40 -0.26 4.15
CA GLY A 155 15.10 -0.94 4.19
C GLY A 155 14.46 -1.13 2.82
N GLN A 156 14.97 -0.47 1.78
CA GLN A 156 14.39 -0.41 0.43
C GLN A 156 12.95 0.14 0.46
N VAL A 157 12.71 1.18 1.25
CA VAL A 157 11.38 1.75 1.47
C VAL A 157 11.31 3.16 0.88
N LEU A 158 10.38 3.35 -0.05
CA LEU A 158 9.99 4.66 -0.56
C LEU A 158 8.72 5.11 0.14
N LYS A 159 8.70 6.32 0.70
CA LYS A 159 7.50 6.96 1.25
C LYS A 159 7.25 8.26 0.52
N VAL A 160 6.01 8.42 0.08
CA VAL A 160 5.50 9.63 -0.56
C VAL A 160 4.32 10.11 0.27
N VAL A 161 4.42 11.30 0.84
CA VAL A 161 3.44 11.84 1.80
C VAL A 161 2.83 13.15 1.30
N GLY A 162 1.71 13.57 1.89
CA GLY A 162 1.11 14.88 1.60
C GLY A 162 0.45 14.98 0.22
N LEU A 163 -0.04 13.87 -0.33
CA LEU A 163 -0.68 13.81 -1.65
C LEU A 163 -2.10 14.39 -1.68
N GLN A 164 -2.68 14.79 -0.52
CA GLN A 164 -4.04 15.31 -0.42
C GLN A 164 -4.27 16.51 -1.35
N ASN A 165 -3.30 17.39 -1.47
CA ASN A 165 -3.40 18.57 -2.35
C ASN A 165 -3.43 18.21 -3.83
N MET A 166 -2.95 17.04 -4.21
CA MET A 166 -2.94 16.54 -5.59
C MET A 166 -4.16 15.66 -5.92
N THR A 167 -4.96 15.30 -4.90
CA THR A 167 -6.13 14.41 -5.01
C THR A 167 -7.39 15.02 -4.37
N GLN A 168 -7.57 16.34 -4.47
CA GLN A 168 -8.65 17.08 -3.79
C GLN A 168 -10.06 16.67 -4.21
N ALA A 169 -10.23 16.14 -5.41
CA ALA A 169 -11.53 15.63 -5.89
C ALA A 169 -11.90 14.26 -5.31
N GLY A 170 -11.02 13.66 -4.51
CA GLY A 170 -11.10 12.29 -3.99
C GLY A 170 -9.99 11.40 -4.57
N ALA A 171 -9.52 10.45 -3.77
CA ALA A 171 -8.43 9.54 -4.15
C ALA A 171 -8.76 8.72 -5.41
N TRP A 172 -10.02 8.42 -5.62
CA TRP A 172 -10.51 7.52 -6.67
C TRP A 172 -11.44 8.22 -7.67
N ALA A 173 -11.51 9.55 -7.65
CA ALA A 173 -12.36 10.33 -8.55
C ALA A 173 -11.91 10.24 -10.03
N GLN A 174 -10.67 9.89 -10.27
CA GLN A 174 -10.09 9.64 -11.59
C GLN A 174 -8.95 8.61 -11.48
N ASP A 175 -8.63 7.97 -12.57
CA ASP A 175 -7.45 7.12 -12.67
C ASP A 175 -6.19 7.95 -12.47
N TRP A 176 -5.19 7.36 -11.81
CA TRP A 176 -3.91 8.04 -11.62
C TRP A 176 -2.72 7.08 -11.66
N VAL A 177 -1.55 7.66 -11.87
CA VAL A 177 -0.28 6.95 -11.83
C VAL A 177 0.75 7.72 -11.00
N LEU A 178 1.34 7.04 -10.01
CA LEU A 178 2.51 7.48 -9.27
C LEU A 178 3.74 6.80 -9.86
N ARG A 179 4.75 7.59 -10.26
CA ARG A 179 6.04 7.08 -10.81
C ARG A 179 7.20 7.50 -9.93
N TRP A 180 8.23 6.65 -9.84
CA TRP A 180 9.43 6.92 -9.06
C TRP A 180 10.72 6.44 -9.71
#